data_a12db711c24a379dc9c67f141fd0e1c5
#
_entry.id   a12db711c24a379dc9c67f141fd0e1c5
#
_cell.length_a   1.000
_cell.length_b   1.000
_cell.length_c   1.000
_cell.angle_alpha   90.00
_cell.angle_beta   90.00
_cell.angle_gamma   90.00
#
_symmetry.space_group_name_H-M   'P 1'
#
loop_
_entity.id
_entity.type
_entity.pdbx_description
1 polymer ?
#
loop_
_entity_poly.entity_id
_entity_poly.type
_entity_poly.pdbx_seq_one_letter_code
_entity_poly.pdbx_strand_id
1 'polypeptide(L)'
;MITTINNKHNKLNVPNLRFPEFQGEWEKYKVSDLLDFYSTNSLSWDKLEYGTDAIQNLHYGLIHVGLSTMIDLSKDKLPNITNGNTPKNYELCQEGDIAFADASEDTNEVAKAVEFYKLKGKDVICGLHTIHGRDNLQKTVVGYKGYVFSSTAFHHQIRRIAQGTKIYSINSKNFSECYIGIPSKEEQKKIATLLRLIDERIVTQNKIIDKLQSLIKGIAQKIVHSNKPNVCLSECLECKTSTLQESDVCEHGVYPVYGANGIVGYLDNYNTEGEAVYIIKDGSGVGTVSYVTGKCSATGTLNTYKQKKAIHSNTFTIC
;
A
#
# COMPACT_ATOMS: atom_id res chain seq x y z
N MET A 1 20.07 -23.92 -28.12
CA MET A 1 20.13 -22.74 -28.99
C MET A 1 18.75 -22.09 -28.95
N ILE A 2 18.61 -21.00 -28.17
CA ILE A 2 17.37 -20.22 -28.11
C ILE A 2 17.56 -19.09 -29.11
N THR A 3 16.83 -19.16 -30.21
CA THR A 3 16.86 -18.17 -31.27
C THR A 3 16.06 -16.94 -30.82
N THR A 4 16.76 -15.88 -30.50
CA THR A 4 16.17 -14.56 -30.23
C THR A 4 15.67 -14.00 -31.56
N ILE A 5 14.37 -14.08 -31.81
CA ILE A 5 13.73 -13.41 -32.94
C ILE A 5 13.47 -11.96 -32.54
N ASN A 6 14.32 -11.05 -33.03
CA ASN A 6 14.15 -9.60 -32.99
C ASN A 6 13.03 -9.19 -33.97
N ASN A 7 11.78 -9.19 -33.54
CA ASN A 7 10.67 -8.61 -34.31
C ASN A 7 10.38 -7.19 -33.83
N LYS A 8 10.99 -6.20 -34.50
CA LYS A 8 10.63 -4.78 -34.49
C LYS A 8 9.38 -4.52 -35.36
N HIS A 9 8.26 -5.22 -35.13
CA HIS A 9 7.00 -4.87 -35.81
C HIS A 9 5.81 -5.16 -34.89
N ASN A 10 4.99 -4.13 -34.68
CA ASN A 10 3.68 -4.12 -34.04
C ASN A 10 3.62 -4.83 -32.69
N LYS A 11 3.83 -4.08 -31.61
CA LYS A 11 3.44 -4.54 -30.29
C LYS A 11 1.92 -4.75 -30.31
N LEU A 12 1.51 -6.00 -30.36
CA LEU A 12 0.12 -6.41 -30.17
C LEU A 12 -0.41 -5.72 -28.90
N ASN A 13 -1.65 -5.23 -28.94
CA ASN A 13 -2.29 -4.63 -27.78
C ASN A 13 -2.78 -5.72 -26.80
N VAL A 14 -1.83 -6.45 -26.23
CA VAL A 14 -2.07 -7.53 -25.26
C VAL A 14 -1.06 -7.45 -24.12
N PRO A 15 -1.42 -7.85 -22.89
CA PRO A 15 -0.47 -7.91 -21.78
C PRO A 15 0.58 -9.00 -21.98
N ASN A 16 1.75 -8.84 -21.38
CA ASN A 16 2.80 -9.86 -21.40
C ASN A 16 2.39 -11.16 -20.67
N LEU A 17 1.57 -11.03 -19.64
CA LEU A 17 0.98 -12.14 -18.90
C LEU A 17 -0.50 -12.23 -19.24
N ARG A 18 -0.92 -13.35 -19.81
CA ARG A 18 -2.29 -13.61 -20.26
C ARG A 18 -2.69 -15.05 -19.98
N PHE A 19 -3.94 -15.30 -19.72
CA PHE A 19 -4.48 -16.65 -19.65
C PHE A 19 -4.37 -17.32 -21.02
N PRO A 20 -3.83 -18.55 -21.09
CA PRO A 20 -3.46 -19.20 -22.37
C PRO A 20 -4.65 -19.51 -23.29
N GLU A 21 -5.86 -19.60 -22.74
CA GLU A 21 -7.09 -19.87 -23.51
C GLU A 21 -7.60 -18.66 -24.30
N PHE A 22 -7.14 -17.43 -23.99
CA PHE A 22 -7.55 -16.22 -24.71
C PHE A 22 -6.53 -15.84 -25.78
N GLN A 23 -7.06 -15.50 -26.96
CA GLN A 23 -6.26 -15.12 -28.12
C GLN A 23 -6.77 -13.81 -28.73
N GLY A 24 -6.01 -13.27 -29.70
CA GLY A 24 -6.34 -12.00 -30.36
C GLY A 24 -5.87 -10.79 -29.58
N GLU A 25 -6.09 -9.62 -30.14
CA GLU A 25 -5.73 -8.34 -29.52
C GLU A 25 -6.86 -7.82 -28.63
N TRP A 26 -6.49 -7.02 -27.62
CA TRP A 26 -7.46 -6.25 -26.87
C TRP A 26 -7.91 -5.02 -27.67
N GLU A 27 -9.18 -4.70 -27.64
CA GLU A 27 -9.69 -3.48 -28.23
C GLU A 27 -9.17 -2.28 -27.46
N LYS A 28 -8.76 -1.24 -28.19
CA LYS A 28 -8.24 0.00 -27.59
C LYS A 28 -9.34 1.05 -27.57
N TYR A 29 -9.73 1.47 -26.39
CA TYR A 29 -10.74 2.51 -26.17
C TYR A 29 -10.11 3.78 -25.59
N LYS A 30 -10.54 4.94 -26.10
CA LYS A 30 -10.36 6.19 -25.37
C LYS A 30 -11.22 6.18 -24.11
N VAL A 31 -10.75 6.86 -23.07
CA VAL A 31 -11.52 7.02 -21.85
C VAL A 31 -12.86 7.72 -22.14
N SER A 32 -12.87 8.74 -23.02
CA SER A 32 -14.11 9.44 -23.49
C SER A 32 -15.09 8.55 -24.25
N ASP A 33 -14.60 7.51 -24.91
CA ASP A 33 -15.45 6.60 -25.71
C ASP A 33 -16.01 5.46 -24.85
N LEU A 34 -15.44 5.29 -23.66
CA LEU A 34 -15.82 4.27 -22.69
C LEU A 34 -16.68 4.82 -21.55
N LEU A 35 -16.33 5.99 -21.02
CA LEU A 35 -16.93 6.54 -19.82
C LEU A 35 -17.66 7.85 -20.10
N ASP A 36 -18.92 7.90 -19.69
CA ASP A 36 -19.63 9.16 -19.48
C ASP A 36 -19.25 9.72 -18.12
N PHE A 37 -18.99 11.03 -18.06
CA PHE A 37 -18.60 11.71 -16.83
C PHE A 37 -19.77 12.44 -16.19
N TYR A 38 -19.86 12.30 -14.88
CA TYR A 38 -20.93 12.87 -14.07
C TYR A 38 -20.39 13.93 -13.10
N SER A 39 -21.27 14.84 -12.70
CA SER A 39 -20.93 15.89 -11.75
C SER A 39 -20.58 15.31 -10.37
N THR A 40 -19.58 15.91 -9.74
CA THR A 40 -19.16 15.61 -8.38
C THR A 40 -19.41 16.84 -7.49
N ASN A 41 -19.41 16.66 -6.17
CA ASN A 41 -19.61 17.77 -5.25
C ASN A 41 -18.29 18.29 -4.66
N SER A 42 -18.35 19.46 -4.00
CA SER A 42 -17.19 20.12 -3.40
C SER A 42 -17.22 20.11 -1.87
N LEU A 43 -17.91 19.14 -1.25
CA LEU A 43 -18.01 19.06 0.20
C LEU A 43 -16.68 18.72 0.83
N SER A 44 -16.23 19.57 1.75
CA SER A 44 -15.05 19.37 2.58
C SER A 44 -15.35 18.46 3.78
N TRP A 45 -14.31 17.99 4.47
CA TRP A 45 -14.42 17.04 5.59
C TRP A 45 -15.31 17.53 6.75
N ASP A 46 -15.39 18.84 6.98
CA ASP A 46 -16.26 19.43 8.01
C ASP A 46 -17.77 19.27 7.73
N LYS A 47 -18.14 18.89 6.51
CA LYS A 47 -19.51 18.58 6.08
C LYS A 47 -19.81 17.08 6.04
N LEU A 48 -18.89 16.27 6.54
CA LEU A 48 -18.97 14.81 6.50
C LEU A 48 -18.90 14.25 7.92
N GLU A 49 -19.66 13.18 8.19
CA GLU A 49 -19.68 12.48 9.47
C GLU A 49 -19.86 10.97 9.25
N TYR A 50 -19.59 10.16 10.25
CA TYR A 50 -19.82 8.72 10.19
C TYR A 50 -20.96 8.31 11.09
N GLY A 51 -21.69 7.26 10.70
CA GLY A 51 -22.64 6.59 11.58
C GLY A 51 -24.09 7.08 11.46
N THR A 52 -24.42 7.79 10.39
CA THR A 52 -25.81 8.15 10.03
C THR A 52 -26.29 7.33 8.84
N ASP A 53 -27.62 7.42 8.53
CA ASP A 53 -28.22 6.79 7.36
C ASP A 53 -28.36 7.76 6.17
N ALA A 54 -27.70 8.93 6.24
CA ALA A 54 -27.70 9.92 5.16
C ALA A 54 -26.86 9.42 3.96
N ILE A 55 -27.01 10.10 2.81
CA ILE A 55 -26.23 9.84 1.60
C ILE A 55 -24.74 9.86 1.95
N GLN A 56 -24.03 8.85 1.47
CA GLN A 56 -22.58 8.73 1.66
C GLN A 56 -21.81 9.52 0.59
N ASN A 57 -20.64 10.02 0.96
CA ASN A 57 -19.79 10.82 0.09
C ASN A 57 -18.40 10.18 -0.06
N LEU A 58 -17.98 9.93 -1.30
CA LEU A 58 -16.63 9.49 -1.60
C LEU A 58 -15.73 10.72 -1.75
N HIS A 59 -15.01 11.08 -0.69
CA HIS A 59 -14.00 12.13 -0.72
C HIS A 59 -12.66 11.58 -1.27
N TYR A 60 -11.95 12.36 -2.11
CA TYR A 60 -10.68 11.92 -2.73
C TYR A 60 -9.62 11.40 -1.74
N GLY A 61 -9.57 11.96 -0.54
CA GLY A 61 -8.65 11.51 0.50
C GLY A 61 -8.82 10.04 0.88
N LEU A 62 -10.04 9.49 0.76
CA LEU A 62 -10.30 8.07 0.99
C LEU A 62 -9.77 7.19 -0.15
N ILE A 63 -9.72 7.72 -1.37
CA ILE A 63 -9.13 7.03 -2.53
C ILE A 63 -7.63 6.86 -2.32
N HIS A 64 -6.96 7.89 -1.76
CA HIS A 64 -5.52 7.82 -1.47
C HIS A 64 -5.22 6.93 -0.27
N VAL A 65 -6.04 7.02 0.80
CA VAL A 65 -5.81 6.30 2.06
C VAL A 65 -7.10 5.65 2.54
N GLY A 66 -7.08 4.34 2.71
CA GLY A 66 -8.13 3.60 3.41
C GLY A 66 -9.07 2.78 2.53
N LEU A 67 -9.15 3.03 1.23
CA LEU A 67 -9.97 2.21 0.33
C LEU A 67 -9.10 1.31 -0.56
N SER A 68 -9.61 0.13 -0.84
CA SER A 68 -9.10 -0.75 -1.87
C SER A 68 -9.59 -0.30 -3.26
N THR A 69 -8.97 -0.84 -4.31
CA THR A 69 -9.39 -0.62 -5.71
C THR A 69 -10.87 -0.94 -5.95
N MET A 70 -11.41 -1.92 -5.20
CA MET A 70 -12.83 -2.32 -5.24
C MET A 70 -13.53 -1.88 -3.95
N ILE A 71 -14.47 -0.93 -4.07
CA ILE A 71 -15.30 -0.51 -2.94
C ILE A 71 -16.41 -1.52 -2.69
N ASP A 72 -16.41 -2.14 -1.52
CA ASP A 72 -17.45 -3.04 -1.05
C ASP A 72 -18.04 -2.49 0.26
N LEU A 73 -19.19 -1.84 0.19
CA LEU A 73 -19.86 -1.20 1.35
C LEU A 73 -20.43 -2.21 2.37
N SER A 74 -20.21 -3.50 2.17
CA SER A 74 -20.38 -4.48 3.25
C SER A 74 -19.18 -4.51 4.21
N LYS A 75 -18.02 -3.99 3.79
CA LYS A 75 -16.74 -4.00 4.53
C LYS A 75 -16.19 -2.59 4.70
N ASP A 76 -16.28 -1.76 3.65
CA ASP A 76 -15.76 -0.40 3.61
C ASP A 76 -16.76 0.59 4.21
N LYS A 77 -16.26 1.66 4.80
CA LYS A 77 -17.07 2.72 5.38
C LYS A 77 -16.76 4.02 4.68
N LEU A 78 -17.78 4.63 4.11
CA LEU A 78 -17.73 6.00 3.62
C LEU A 78 -18.43 6.93 4.63
N PRO A 79 -18.00 8.18 4.75
CA PRO A 79 -18.70 9.17 5.56
C PRO A 79 -20.02 9.54 4.92
N ASN A 80 -20.98 9.92 5.75
CA ASN A 80 -22.26 10.44 5.36
C ASN A 80 -22.20 11.98 5.29
N ILE A 81 -23.06 12.57 4.48
CA ILE A 81 -23.19 14.02 4.41
C ILE A 81 -23.98 14.49 5.62
N THR A 82 -23.47 15.49 6.34
CA THR A 82 -24.14 16.10 7.48
C THR A 82 -25.46 16.75 7.07
N ASN A 83 -26.44 16.76 7.99
CA ASN A 83 -27.76 17.28 7.73
C ASN A 83 -27.72 18.73 7.20
N GLY A 84 -28.53 19.02 6.18
CA GLY A 84 -28.58 20.32 5.54
C GLY A 84 -27.48 20.64 4.51
N ASN A 85 -26.52 19.75 4.33
CA ASN A 85 -25.41 19.95 3.37
C ASN A 85 -25.52 19.10 2.09
N THR A 86 -26.59 18.33 1.92
CA THR A 86 -26.82 17.57 0.68
C THR A 86 -26.90 18.52 -0.52
N PRO A 87 -26.07 18.30 -1.57
CA PRO A 87 -26.11 19.12 -2.78
C PRO A 87 -27.49 19.10 -3.42
N LYS A 88 -27.90 20.21 -4.04
CA LYS A 88 -29.21 20.29 -4.74
C LYS A 88 -29.25 19.37 -5.95
N ASN A 89 -28.15 19.26 -6.67
CA ASN A 89 -27.99 18.40 -7.83
C ASN A 89 -26.84 17.46 -7.58
N TYR A 90 -27.05 16.17 -7.73
CA TYR A 90 -26.04 15.13 -7.58
C TYR A 90 -26.40 13.92 -8.43
N GLU A 91 -25.40 13.11 -8.75
CA GLU A 91 -25.57 11.82 -9.40
C GLU A 91 -25.23 10.71 -8.41
N LEU A 92 -26.15 9.76 -8.22
CA LEU A 92 -25.89 8.57 -7.41
C LEU A 92 -24.97 7.62 -8.14
N CYS A 93 -23.97 7.11 -7.43
CA CYS A 93 -23.10 6.07 -7.92
C CYS A 93 -23.86 4.75 -8.07
N GLN A 94 -23.52 3.99 -9.10
CA GLN A 94 -24.03 2.66 -9.38
C GLN A 94 -22.93 1.62 -9.24
N GLU A 95 -23.29 0.34 -9.04
CA GLU A 95 -22.31 -0.74 -9.08
C GLU A 95 -21.68 -0.80 -10.46
N GLY A 96 -20.34 -0.80 -10.51
CA GLY A 96 -19.55 -0.69 -11.72
C GLY A 96 -19.16 0.74 -12.10
N ASP A 97 -19.65 1.79 -11.47
CA ASP A 97 -19.11 3.13 -11.64
C ASP A 97 -17.66 3.18 -11.13
N ILE A 98 -16.89 4.13 -11.64
CA ILE A 98 -15.52 4.35 -11.25
C ILE A 98 -15.30 5.80 -10.82
N ALA A 99 -14.51 5.98 -9.77
CA ALA A 99 -14.08 7.29 -9.33
C ALA A 99 -12.55 7.39 -9.37
N PHE A 100 -12.05 8.55 -9.79
CA PHE A 100 -10.62 8.84 -9.83
C PHE A 100 -10.32 10.05 -8.95
N ALA A 101 -9.22 10.02 -8.22
CA ALA A 101 -8.71 11.23 -7.55
C ALA A 101 -8.05 12.15 -8.60
N ASP A 102 -8.56 13.37 -8.77
CA ASP A 102 -8.06 14.30 -9.78
C ASP A 102 -6.76 15.00 -9.39
N ALA A 103 -6.38 14.93 -8.11
CA ALA A 103 -5.19 15.56 -7.55
C ALA A 103 -4.48 14.68 -6.52
N SER A 104 -3.15 14.79 -6.45
CA SER A 104 -2.29 14.11 -5.46
C SER A 104 -0.96 14.84 -5.28
N GLU A 105 -0.31 14.65 -4.13
CA GLU A 105 1.08 15.08 -3.90
C GLU A 105 2.10 14.18 -4.62
N ASP A 106 1.72 12.95 -4.99
CA ASP A 106 2.54 12.00 -5.75
C ASP A 106 1.99 11.81 -7.16
N THR A 107 2.83 11.95 -8.17
CA THR A 107 2.49 11.71 -9.59
C THR A 107 2.03 10.28 -9.88
N ASN A 108 2.41 9.30 -9.04
CA ASN A 108 1.95 7.92 -9.18
C ASN A 108 0.54 7.70 -8.62
N GLU A 109 0.06 8.61 -7.77
CA GLU A 109 -1.24 8.53 -7.11
C GLU A 109 -2.30 9.43 -7.78
N VAL A 110 -1.91 10.31 -8.71
CA VAL A 110 -2.87 11.07 -9.53
C VAL A 110 -3.65 10.12 -10.42
N ALA A 111 -4.95 10.34 -10.55
CA ALA A 111 -5.90 9.44 -11.20
C ALA A 111 -5.97 8.04 -10.57
N LYS A 112 -5.59 7.90 -9.29
CA LYS A 112 -5.86 6.67 -8.56
C LYS A 112 -7.34 6.35 -8.63
N ALA A 113 -7.63 5.11 -9.05
CA ALA A 113 -8.97 4.66 -9.39
C ALA A 113 -9.55 3.76 -8.31
N VAL A 114 -10.85 3.92 -8.04
CA VAL A 114 -11.64 2.97 -7.25
C VAL A 114 -12.94 2.68 -7.98
N GLU A 115 -13.34 1.41 -8.04
CA GLU A 115 -14.58 0.97 -8.68
C GLU A 115 -15.62 0.60 -7.60
N PHE A 116 -16.85 1.07 -7.75
CA PHE A 116 -17.96 0.71 -6.88
C PHE A 116 -18.41 -0.73 -7.19
N TYR A 117 -17.86 -1.68 -6.43
CA TYR A 117 -18.08 -3.11 -6.65
C TYR A 117 -19.38 -3.61 -6.02
N LYS A 118 -19.70 -3.15 -4.78
CA LYS A 118 -20.95 -3.48 -4.06
C LYS A 118 -21.39 -2.32 -3.22
N LEU A 119 -22.56 -1.78 -3.53
CA LEU A 119 -23.17 -0.65 -2.79
C LEU A 119 -24.09 -1.09 -1.66
N LYS A 120 -24.62 -2.32 -1.71
CA LYS A 120 -25.55 -2.84 -0.68
C LYS A 120 -26.80 -1.97 -0.43
N GLY A 121 -27.30 -1.35 -1.47
CA GLY A 121 -28.47 -0.47 -1.41
C GLY A 121 -28.22 0.87 -0.71
N LYS A 122 -26.94 1.25 -0.52
CA LYS A 122 -26.59 2.56 0.03
C LYS A 122 -26.47 3.59 -1.09
N ASP A 123 -26.98 4.78 -0.82
CA ASP A 123 -26.82 5.93 -1.70
C ASP A 123 -25.45 6.56 -1.50
N VAL A 124 -24.67 6.67 -2.58
CA VAL A 124 -23.32 7.23 -2.58
C VAL A 124 -23.19 8.25 -3.70
N ILE A 125 -22.50 9.36 -3.43
CA ILE A 125 -22.12 10.34 -4.44
C ILE A 125 -20.62 10.60 -4.41
N CYS A 126 -20.05 10.95 -5.57
CA CYS A 126 -18.65 11.32 -5.68
C CYS A 126 -18.44 12.75 -5.17
N GLY A 127 -17.40 12.93 -4.35
CA GLY A 127 -17.12 14.15 -3.62
C GLY A 127 -16.01 15.01 -4.22
N LEU A 128 -15.47 15.86 -3.35
CA LEU A 128 -14.40 16.81 -3.69
C LEU A 128 -13.20 16.10 -4.31
N HIS A 129 -12.64 16.72 -5.35
CA HIS A 129 -11.46 16.25 -6.07
C HIS A 129 -11.58 14.81 -6.59
N THR A 130 -12.78 14.47 -7.08
CA THR A 130 -13.01 13.20 -7.77
C THR A 130 -13.52 13.42 -9.19
N ILE A 131 -13.22 12.50 -10.09
CA ILE A 131 -13.82 12.36 -11.42
C ILE A 131 -14.70 11.13 -11.36
N HIS A 132 -16.01 11.28 -11.62
CA HIS A 132 -16.97 10.18 -11.62
C HIS A 132 -17.25 9.73 -13.06
N GLY A 133 -16.99 8.45 -13.36
CA GLY A 133 -17.19 7.85 -14.67
C GLY A 133 -18.08 6.62 -14.63
N ARG A 134 -18.95 6.47 -15.66
CA ARG A 134 -19.85 5.33 -15.85
C ARG A 134 -19.74 4.78 -17.27
N ASP A 135 -19.65 3.48 -17.39
CA ASP A 135 -19.69 2.77 -18.69
C ASP A 135 -21.13 2.43 -19.06
N ASN A 136 -21.86 3.42 -19.63
CA ASN A 136 -23.23 3.24 -20.08
C ASN A 136 -23.36 2.28 -21.26
N LEU A 137 -22.29 2.04 -22.01
CA LEU A 137 -22.25 1.09 -23.14
C LEU A 137 -22.06 -0.36 -22.70
N GLN A 138 -21.83 -0.58 -21.40
CA GLN A 138 -21.59 -1.91 -20.81
C GLN A 138 -20.46 -2.69 -21.51
N LYS A 139 -19.40 -2.00 -21.95
CA LYS A 139 -18.21 -2.61 -22.55
C LYS A 139 -17.39 -3.38 -21.54
N THR A 140 -17.48 -3.00 -20.27
CA THR A 140 -16.73 -3.61 -19.17
C THR A 140 -17.65 -4.38 -18.22
N VAL A 141 -17.09 -5.38 -17.55
CA VAL A 141 -17.75 -6.06 -16.43
C VAL A 141 -17.43 -5.36 -15.13
N VAL A 142 -18.35 -5.41 -14.15
CA VAL A 142 -18.11 -4.88 -12.80
C VAL A 142 -16.91 -5.60 -12.18
N GLY A 143 -15.99 -4.81 -11.60
CA GLY A 143 -14.75 -5.29 -11.00
C GLY A 143 -13.54 -5.31 -11.95
N TYR A 144 -13.68 -4.97 -13.24
CA TYR A 144 -12.57 -4.91 -14.18
C TYR A 144 -11.95 -3.52 -14.28
N LYS A 145 -12.79 -2.46 -14.27
CA LYS A 145 -12.34 -1.08 -14.49
C LYS A 145 -11.31 -0.63 -13.45
N GLY A 146 -11.57 -0.90 -12.18
CA GLY A 146 -10.66 -0.54 -11.10
C GLY A 146 -9.23 -1.05 -11.37
N TYR A 147 -9.09 -2.28 -11.84
CA TYR A 147 -7.76 -2.86 -12.12
C TYR A 147 -7.11 -2.32 -13.39
N VAL A 148 -7.86 -2.19 -14.49
CA VAL A 148 -7.26 -1.68 -15.72
C VAL A 148 -6.82 -0.24 -15.59
N PHE A 149 -7.58 0.60 -14.89
CA PHE A 149 -7.21 1.98 -14.60
C PHE A 149 -6.10 2.11 -13.55
N SER A 150 -5.88 1.09 -12.73
CA SER A 150 -4.72 1.01 -11.81
C SER A 150 -3.47 0.43 -12.47
N SER A 151 -3.52 0.07 -13.76
CA SER A 151 -2.39 -0.52 -14.47
C SER A 151 -1.25 0.46 -14.71
N THR A 152 -0.01 -0.04 -14.70
CA THR A 152 1.18 0.75 -15.02
C THR A 152 1.08 1.40 -16.40
N ALA A 153 0.48 0.71 -17.38
CA ALA A 153 0.28 1.22 -18.73
C ALA A 153 -0.63 2.45 -18.78
N PHE A 154 -1.68 2.46 -17.95
CA PHE A 154 -2.55 3.63 -17.82
C PHE A 154 -1.84 4.77 -17.07
N HIS A 155 -1.21 4.48 -15.94
CA HIS A 155 -0.47 5.48 -15.15
C HIS A 155 0.69 6.11 -15.91
N HIS A 156 1.32 5.43 -16.86
CA HIS A 156 2.29 6.05 -17.76
C HIS A 156 1.71 7.19 -18.60
N GLN A 157 0.44 7.08 -19.02
CA GLN A 157 -0.25 8.16 -19.74
C GLN A 157 -0.59 9.29 -18.78
N ILE A 158 -1.09 8.97 -17.60
CA ILE A 158 -1.44 9.96 -16.56
C ILE A 158 -0.23 10.84 -16.20
N ARG A 159 0.93 10.25 -15.95
CA ARG A 159 2.16 11.00 -15.63
C ARG A 159 2.58 12.00 -16.71
N ARG A 160 2.19 11.79 -17.98
CA ARG A 160 2.48 12.71 -19.08
C ARG A 160 1.54 13.90 -19.13
N ILE A 161 0.34 13.78 -18.59
CA ILE A 161 -0.69 14.82 -18.61
C ILE A 161 -0.88 15.51 -17.27
N ALA A 162 -0.34 14.95 -16.20
CA ALA A 162 -0.37 15.53 -14.85
C ALA A 162 0.42 16.86 -14.83
N GLN A 163 -0.17 17.88 -14.20
CA GLN A 163 0.40 19.22 -14.09
C GLN A 163 0.51 19.63 -12.63
N GLY A 164 1.58 20.30 -12.27
CA GLY A 164 1.82 20.78 -10.92
C GLY A 164 3.28 20.62 -10.49
N THR A 165 3.63 21.20 -9.35
CA THR A 165 4.99 21.12 -8.77
C THR A 165 5.00 20.52 -7.36
N LYS A 166 3.95 20.74 -6.57
CA LYS A 166 3.75 20.14 -5.23
C LYS A 166 2.49 19.28 -5.18
N ILE A 167 1.42 19.78 -5.79
CA ILE A 167 0.18 19.05 -6.00
C ILE A 167 0.05 18.85 -7.49
N TYR A 168 0.01 17.61 -7.92
CA TYR A 168 -0.20 17.23 -9.31
C TYR A 168 -1.69 17.01 -9.55
N SER A 169 -2.20 17.55 -10.64
CA SER A 169 -3.61 17.39 -11.02
C SER A 169 -3.75 17.05 -12.49
N ILE A 170 -4.88 16.46 -12.84
CA ILE A 170 -5.30 16.18 -14.20
C ILE A 170 -6.56 16.97 -14.52
N ASN A 171 -6.64 17.48 -15.73
CA ASN A 171 -7.89 18.03 -16.22
C ASN A 171 -8.69 16.97 -17.00
N SER A 172 -10.00 17.05 -16.94
CA SER A 172 -10.92 16.07 -17.56
C SER A 172 -10.69 15.94 -19.07
N LYS A 173 -10.33 17.01 -19.77
CA LYS A 173 -10.09 16.99 -21.22
C LYS A 173 -8.89 16.11 -21.58
N ASN A 174 -7.73 16.31 -20.92
CA ASN A 174 -6.54 15.51 -21.18
C ASN A 174 -6.72 14.06 -20.70
N PHE A 175 -7.43 13.87 -19.58
CA PHE A 175 -7.78 12.55 -19.06
C PHE A 175 -8.63 11.76 -20.05
N SER A 176 -9.61 12.40 -20.67
CA SER A 176 -10.51 11.79 -21.67
C SER A 176 -9.77 11.24 -22.90
N GLU A 177 -8.60 11.81 -23.24
CA GLU A 177 -7.78 11.38 -24.38
C GLU A 177 -6.88 10.15 -24.08
N CYS A 178 -6.78 9.72 -22.83
CA CYS A 178 -6.05 8.51 -22.45
C CYS A 178 -6.74 7.26 -23.00
N TYR A 179 -5.99 6.16 -23.05
CA TYR A 179 -6.46 4.91 -23.62
C TYR A 179 -6.31 3.74 -22.66
N ILE A 180 -7.24 2.80 -22.76
CA ILE A 180 -7.14 1.48 -22.11
C ILE A 180 -7.37 0.35 -23.11
N GLY A 181 -6.86 -0.84 -22.79
CA GLY A 181 -7.15 -2.07 -23.52
C GLY A 181 -8.32 -2.81 -22.87
N ILE A 182 -9.27 -3.26 -23.68
CA ILE A 182 -10.45 -4.00 -23.22
C ILE A 182 -10.51 -5.35 -23.95
N PRO A 183 -10.33 -6.47 -23.24
CA PRO A 183 -10.52 -7.82 -23.77
C PRO A 183 -12.00 -8.22 -23.84
N SER A 184 -12.26 -9.46 -24.27
CA SER A 184 -13.60 -10.06 -24.19
C SER A 184 -14.13 -10.04 -22.74
N LYS A 185 -15.46 -10.03 -22.58
CA LYS A 185 -16.10 -10.01 -21.24
C LYS A 185 -15.73 -11.24 -20.41
N GLU A 186 -15.48 -12.37 -21.04
CA GLU A 186 -15.04 -13.61 -20.40
C GLU A 186 -13.63 -13.44 -19.82
N GLU A 187 -12.72 -12.85 -20.58
CA GLU A 187 -11.35 -12.56 -20.15
C GLU A 187 -11.34 -11.50 -19.04
N GLN A 188 -12.14 -10.41 -19.18
CA GLN A 188 -12.32 -9.41 -18.13
C GLN A 188 -12.75 -10.03 -16.80
N LYS A 189 -13.79 -10.90 -16.81
CA LYS A 189 -14.26 -11.60 -15.61
C LYS A 189 -13.16 -12.41 -14.96
N LYS A 190 -12.36 -13.11 -15.77
CA LYS A 190 -11.28 -13.96 -15.27
C LYS A 190 -10.16 -13.13 -14.64
N ILE A 191 -9.75 -12.03 -15.29
CA ILE A 191 -8.78 -11.07 -14.78
C ILE A 191 -9.27 -10.46 -13.47
N ALA A 192 -10.48 -9.90 -13.47
CA ALA A 192 -11.08 -9.26 -12.29
C ALA A 192 -11.19 -10.23 -11.11
N THR A 193 -11.59 -11.47 -11.36
CA THR A 193 -11.69 -12.50 -10.32
C THR A 193 -10.32 -12.84 -9.74
N LEU A 194 -9.31 -13.06 -10.59
CA LEU A 194 -7.95 -13.38 -10.14
C LEU A 194 -7.38 -12.25 -9.25
N LEU A 195 -7.45 -11.01 -9.74
CA LEU A 195 -6.88 -9.87 -9.03
C LEU A 195 -7.62 -9.62 -7.70
N ARG A 196 -8.95 -9.71 -7.70
CA ARG A 196 -9.74 -9.61 -6.48
C ARG A 196 -9.39 -10.68 -5.44
N LEU A 197 -9.18 -11.93 -5.86
CA LEU A 197 -8.77 -13.01 -4.95
C LEU A 197 -7.37 -12.76 -4.37
N ILE A 198 -6.46 -12.17 -5.16
CA ILE A 198 -5.13 -11.76 -4.68
C ILE A 198 -5.26 -10.66 -3.64
N ASP A 199 -6.06 -9.61 -3.91
CA ASP A 199 -6.29 -8.51 -2.96
C ASP A 199 -6.91 -9.03 -1.66
N GLU A 200 -7.92 -9.89 -1.72
CA GLU A 200 -8.55 -10.50 -0.54
C GLU A 200 -7.54 -11.32 0.28
N ARG A 201 -6.63 -12.01 -0.40
CA ARG A 201 -5.56 -12.76 0.27
C ARG A 201 -4.56 -11.84 0.94
N ILE A 202 -4.12 -10.76 0.27
CA ILE A 202 -3.22 -9.75 0.86
C ILE A 202 -3.85 -9.14 2.11
N VAL A 203 -5.10 -8.71 2.06
CA VAL A 203 -5.84 -8.17 3.22
C VAL A 203 -5.91 -9.18 4.36
N THR A 204 -6.16 -10.46 4.05
CA THR A 204 -6.22 -11.52 5.05
C THR A 204 -4.86 -11.76 5.71
N GLN A 205 -3.77 -11.80 4.92
CA GLN A 205 -2.42 -11.96 5.44
C GLN A 205 -2.02 -10.79 6.35
N ASN A 206 -2.33 -9.57 5.97
CA ASN A 206 -2.04 -8.38 6.79
C ASN A 206 -2.77 -8.47 8.14
N LYS A 207 -4.06 -8.86 8.17
CA LYS A 207 -4.79 -9.07 9.42
C LYS A 207 -4.16 -10.15 10.31
N ILE A 208 -3.62 -11.22 9.73
CA ILE A 208 -2.90 -12.26 10.48
C ILE A 208 -1.62 -11.69 11.08
N ILE A 209 -0.85 -10.93 10.30
CA ILE A 209 0.38 -10.26 10.77
C ILE A 209 0.08 -9.32 11.94
N ASP A 210 -0.92 -8.45 11.81
CA ASP A 210 -1.33 -7.54 12.89
C ASP A 210 -1.74 -8.28 14.16
N LYS A 211 -2.49 -9.38 14.01
CA LYS A 211 -2.92 -10.22 15.14
C LYS A 211 -1.73 -10.89 15.82
N LEU A 212 -0.77 -11.41 15.04
CA LEU A 212 0.44 -12.03 15.59
C LEU A 212 1.31 -11.00 16.32
N GLN A 213 1.49 -9.81 15.76
CA GLN A 213 2.21 -8.73 16.43
C GLN A 213 1.55 -8.32 17.74
N SER A 214 0.21 -8.21 17.76
CA SER A 214 -0.55 -7.91 18.98
C SER A 214 -0.40 -9.03 20.03
N LEU A 215 -0.41 -10.28 19.58
CA LEU A 215 -0.22 -11.44 20.47
C LEU A 215 1.19 -11.45 21.07
N ILE A 216 2.23 -11.22 20.27
CA ILE A 216 3.62 -11.13 20.73
C ILE A 216 3.74 -10.04 21.81
N LYS A 217 3.21 -8.83 21.55
CA LYS A 217 3.21 -7.74 22.55
C LYS A 217 2.48 -8.14 23.84
N GLY A 218 1.30 -8.75 23.72
CA GLY A 218 0.51 -9.18 24.86
C GLY A 218 1.19 -10.27 25.71
N ILE A 219 1.83 -11.25 25.06
CA ILE A 219 2.58 -12.31 25.77
C ILE A 219 3.81 -11.70 26.46
N ALA A 220 4.58 -10.86 25.78
CA ALA A 220 5.73 -10.20 26.37
C ALA A 220 5.34 -9.38 27.61
N GLN A 221 4.29 -8.57 27.51
CA GLN A 221 3.76 -7.81 28.64
C GLN A 221 3.32 -8.74 29.80
N LYS A 222 2.60 -9.82 29.50
CA LYS A 222 2.15 -10.77 30.53
C LYS A 222 3.33 -11.42 31.26
N ILE A 223 4.37 -11.83 30.53
CA ILE A 223 5.59 -12.41 31.11
C ILE A 223 6.28 -11.41 32.01
N VAL A 224 6.47 -10.18 31.54
CA VAL A 224 7.15 -9.12 32.32
C VAL A 224 6.35 -8.76 33.58
N HIS A 225 5.03 -8.62 33.51
CA HIS A 225 4.20 -8.25 34.66
C HIS A 225 3.98 -9.37 35.65
N SER A 226 4.06 -10.64 35.21
CA SER A 226 3.91 -11.79 36.11
C SER A 226 5.18 -12.12 36.92
N ASN A 227 6.32 -11.58 36.51
CA ASN A 227 7.61 -11.83 37.17
C ASN A 227 8.10 -10.53 37.84
N LYS A 228 8.41 -10.60 39.13
CA LYS A 228 9.06 -9.45 39.82
C LYS A 228 10.52 -9.38 39.39
N PRO A 229 11.02 -8.19 39.01
CA PRO A 229 12.43 -8.02 38.71
C PRO A 229 13.26 -8.34 39.97
N ASN A 230 14.21 -9.24 39.85
CA ASN A 230 15.05 -9.69 40.97
C ASN A 230 16.56 -9.56 40.70
N VAL A 231 16.92 -9.14 39.48
CA VAL A 231 18.31 -8.99 39.04
C VAL A 231 18.47 -7.69 38.24
N CYS A 232 19.55 -6.95 38.50
CA CYS A 232 19.90 -5.77 37.71
C CYS A 232 20.46 -6.16 36.34
N LEU A 233 20.09 -5.42 35.27
CA LEU A 233 20.63 -5.65 33.93
C LEU A 233 22.17 -5.54 33.92
N SER A 234 22.73 -4.62 34.70
CA SER A 234 24.17 -4.44 34.86
C SER A 234 24.90 -5.65 35.46
N GLU A 235 24.20 -6.52 36.18
CA GLU A 235 24.76 -7.77 36.72
C GLU A 235 24.82 -8.85 35.67
N CYS A 236 23.87 -8.85 34.73
CA CYS A 236 23.69 -9.91 33.74
C CYS A 236 24.31 -9.57 32.38
N LEU A 237 24.32 -8.29 32.02
CA LEU A 237 24.69 -7.84 30.69
C LEU A 237 25.88 -6.89 30.72
N GLU A 238 26.71 -7.01 29.69
CA GLU A 238 27.72 -6.04 29.32
C GLU A 238 27.16 -5.15 28.20
N CYS A 239 27.21 -3.83 28.39
CA CYS A 239 26.81 -2.86 27.38
C CYS A 239 28.04 -2.31 26.70
N LYS A 240 28.07 -2.36 25.35
CA LYS A 240 29.11 -1.74 24.52
C LYS A 240 28.46 -0.75 23.56
N THR A 241 29.15 0.36 23.35
CA THR A 241 28.78 1.36 22.34
C THR A 241 29.78 1.28 21.17
N SER A 242 29.29 1.52 19.98
CA SER A 242 30.13 1.63 18.79
C SER A 242 30.33 3.11 18.42
N THR A 243 31.46 3.42 17.80
CA THR A 243 31.73 4.71 17.16
C THR A 243 31.59 4.66 15.64
N LEU A 244 31.25 3.49 15.07
CA LEU A 244 31.11 3.27 13.65
C LEU A 244 29.95 4.12 13.10
N GLN A 245 30.23 4.91 12.06
CA GLN A 245 29.22 5.73 11.38
C GLN A 245 28.67 4.99 10.14
N GLU A 246 27.47 5.35 9.69
CA GLU A 246 26.92 4.79 8.47
C GLU A 246 27.72 5.19 7.23
N SER A 247 28.42 6.32 7.27
CA SER A 247 29.35 6.75 6.22
C SER A 247 30.58 5.84 6.04
N ASP A 248 30.92 5.04 7.05
CA ASP A 248 32.08 4.16 7.04
C ASP A 248 31.75 2.76 6.50
N VAL A 249 30.50 2.52 6.11
CA VAL A 249 29.96 1.22 5.70
C VAL A 249 29.95 1.10 4.17
N CYS A 250 30.27 -0.08 3.65
CA CYS A 250 30.26 -0.36 2.22
C CYS A 250 28.97 -1.06 1.78
N GLU A 251 28.63 -0.95 0.49
CA GLU A 251 27.52 -1.72 -0.08
C GLU A 251 27.79 -3.23 -0.11
N HIS A 252 29.06 -3.63 -0.15
CA HIS A 252 29.51 -5.02 -0.19
C HIS A 252 30.57 -5.28 0.87
N GLY A 253 30.56 -6.48 1.46
CA GLY A 253 31.47 -6.94 2.49
C GLY A 253 31.04 -8.27 3.06
N VAL A 254 31.83 -8.83 3.99
CA VAL A 254 31.59 -10.17 4.56
C VAL A 254 30.55 -10.15 5.69
N TYR A 255 30.53 -9.10 6.52
CA TYR A 255 29.73 -9.05 7.73
C TYR A 255 28.73 -7.91 7.68
N PRO A 256 27.45 -8.16 8.02
CA PRO A 256 26.42 -7.13 8.02
C PRO A 256 26.66 -6.09 9.12
N VAL A 257 26.34 -4.85 8.80
CA VAL A 257 26.34 -3.72 9.74
C VAL A 257 24.91 -3.27 9.98
N TYR A 258 24.55 -3.18 11.24
CA TYR A 258 23.21 -2.77 11.68
C TYR A 258 23.21 -1.30 12.14
N GLY A 259 22.25 -0.55 11.67
CA GLY A 259 21.88 0.79 12.11
C GLY A 259 20.46 0.82 12.67
N ALA A 260 19.94 2.02 12.92
CA ALA A 260 18.60 2.21 13.49
C ALA A 260 17.47 1.63 12.62
N ASN A 261 17.66 1.55 11.29
CA ASN A 261 16.67 1.06 10.34
C ASN A 261 16.92 -0.38 9.84
N GLY A 262 17.78 -1.14 10.52
CA GLY A 262 18.18 -2.48 10.12
C GLY A 262 19.58 -2.53 9.51
N ILE A 263 19.82 -3.42 8.54
CA ILE A 263 21.12 -3.53 7.87
C ILE A 263 21.36 -2.29 7.00
N VAL A 264 22.44 -1.56 7.27
CA VAL A 264 22.84 -0.33 6.56
C VAL A 264 23.97 -0.56 5.57
N GLY A 265 24.59 -1.75 5.58
CA GLY A 265 25.64 -2.17 4.67
C GLY A 265 26.52 -3.28 5.26
N TYR A 266 27.76 -3.37 4.80
CA TYR A 266 28.68 -4.47 5.13
C TYR A 266 30.10 -3.97 5.38
N LEU A 267 30.87 -4.76 6.15
CA LEU A 267 32.30 -4.56 6.38
C LEU A 267 33.03 -5.92 6.32
N ASP A 268 34.35 -5.90 6.10
CA ASP A 268 35.21 -7.09 6.15
C ASP A 268 35.67 -7.44 7.57
N ASN A 269 35.34 -6.59 8.55
CA ASN A 269 35.59 -6.81 9.97
C ASN A 269 34.25 -6.72 10.74
N TYR A 270 34.29 -7.09 12.03
CA TYR A 270 33.12 -7.05 12.90
C TYR A 270 33.48 -6.54 14.30
N ASN A 271 32.50 -5.86 14.95
CA ASN A 271 32.62 -5.43 16.34
C ASN A 271 31.75 -6.25 17.32
N THR A 272 30.93 -7.16 16.77
CA THR A 272 30.05 -8.07 17.54
C THR A 272 30.25 -9.50 17.03
N GLU A 273 30.39 -10.46 17.94
CA GLU A 273 30.48 -11.90 17.64
C GLU A 273 29.63 -12.68 18.62
N GLY A 274 28.88 -13.70 18.12
CA GLY A 274 27.96 -14.52 18.90
C GLY A 274 26.60 -13.83 19.08
N GLU A 275 25.90 -14.20 20.15
CA GLU A 275 24.57 -13.66 20.46
C GLU A 275 24.68 -12.27 21.09
N ALA A 276 23.88 -11.34 20.63
CA ALA A 276 23.79 -9.99 21.18
C ALA A 276 22.40 -9.38 20.95
N VAL A 277 22.10 -8.37 21.76
CA VAL A 277 20.91 -7.53 21.61
C VAL A 277 21.35 -6.13 21.28
N TYR A 278 20.82 -5.58 20.20
CA TYR A 278 21.00 -4.18 19.83
C TYR A 278 19.78 -3.39 20.27
N ILE A 279 20.01 -2.26 20.91
CA ILE A 279 18.95 -1.31 21.31
C ILE A 279 19.27 0.04 20.71
N ILE A 280 18.31 0.60 19.97
CA ILE A 280 18.45 1.94 19.40
C ILE A 280 18.48 2.97 20.52
N LYS A 281 19.55 3.76 20.59
CA LYS A 281 19.73 4.79 21.63
C LYS A 281 19.41 6.22 21.16
N ASP A 282 19.43 6.47 19.84
CA ASP A 282 19.24 7.79 19.27
C ASP A 282 18.21 7.76 18.12
N GLY A 283 17.38 8.81 18.02
CA GLY A 283 16.40 9.00 16.94
C GLY A 283 14.98 8.54 17.26
N SER A 284 14.09 8.52 16.25
CA SER A 284 12.66 8.21 16.39
C SER A 284 12.38 6.77 16.85
N GLY A 285 13.34 5.85 16.65
CA GLY A 285 13.22 4.45 17.04
C GLY A 285 13.80 4.09 18.41
N VAL A 286 14.15 5.07 19.25
CA VAL A 286 14.77 4.83 20.59
C VAL A 286 14.00 3.79 21.39
N GLY A 287 14.74 2.82 21.95
CA GLY A 287 14.19 1.70 22.72
C GLY A 287 13.79 0.48 21.87
N THR A 288 13.85 0.55 20.55
CA THR A 288 13.64 -0.63 19.70
C THR A 288 14.76 -1.64 19.91
N VAL A 289 14.37 -2.90 20.09
CA VAL A 289 15.26 -4.01 20.44
C VAL A 289 15.37 -4.96 19.24
N SER A 290 16.59 -5.34 18.88
CA SER A 290 16.87 -6.33 17.83
C SER A 290 17.84 -7.40 18.36
N TYR A 291 17.52 -8.67 18.13
CA TYR A 291 18.39 -9.79 18.43
C TYR A 291 19.26 -10.12 17.21
N VAL A 292 20.54 -10.31 17.44
CA VAL A 292 21.52 -10.65 16.40
C VAL A 292 22.39 -11.81 16.82
N THR A 293 22.85 -12.59 15.84
CA THR A 293 23.74 -13.72 16.04
C THR A 293 24.88 -13.72 15.03
N GLY A 294 25.99 -14.39 15.39
CA GLY A 294 27.14 -14.54 14.48
C GLY A 294 28.06 -13.33 14.52
N LYS A 295 28.74 -13.09 13.39
CA LYS A 295 29.68 -11.97 13.22
C LYS A 295 28.97 -10.83 12.51
N CYS A 296 28.86 -9.68 13.19
CA CYS A 296 28.21 -8.49 12.65
C CYS A 296 28.74 -7.22 13.34
N SER A 297 28.27 -6.06 12.95
CA SER A 297 28.65 -4.79 13.57
C SER A 297 27.43 -3.94 13.86
N ALA A 298 27.52 -3.14 14.92
CA ALA A 298 26.57 -2.07 15.25
C ALA A 298 27.17 -0.71 14.93
N THR A 299 26.36 0.19 14.36
CA THR A 299 26.72 1.62 14.24
C THR A 299 26.62 2.34 15.59
N GLY A 300 27.10 3.57 15.64
CA GLY A 300 27.02 4.43 16.82
C GLY A 300 25.62 4.75 17.31
N THR A 301 24.56 4.52 16.51
CA THR A 301 23.16 4.71 16.91
C THR A 301 22.61 3.58 17.79
N LEU A 302 23.38 2.49 17.95
CA LEU A 302 22.96 1.31 18.69
C LEU A 302 23.84 1.09 19.94
N ASN A 303 23.23 0.62 21.02
CA ASN A 303 23.90 -0.02 22.12
C ASN A 303 23.89 -1.54 21.92
N THR A 304 25.02 -2.17 22.13
CA THR A 304 25.20 -3.64 22.06
C THR A 304 25.19 -4.21 23.45
N TYR A 305 24.27 -5.12 23.74
CA TYR A 305 24.19 -5.83 25.01
C TYR A 305 24.54 -7.31 24.79
N LYS A 306 25.47 -7.82 25.60
CA LYS A 306 25.88 -9.22 25.63
C LYS A 306 25.76 -9.80 27.01
N GLN A 307 25.49 -11.09 27.10
CA GLN A 307 25.48 -11.81 28.37
C GLN A 307 26.89 -11.84 28.98
N LYS A 308 27.01 -11.52 30.25
CA LYS A 308 28.26 -11.71 31.02
C LYS A 308 28.54 -13.21 31.21
N LYS A 309 29.81 -13.62 31.02
CA LYS A 309 30.25 -15.03 31.09
C LYS A 309 30.02 -15.75 32.43
N ALA A 310 29.67 -15.03 33.50
CA ALA A 310 29.55 -15.57 34.85
C ALA A 310 28.15 -16.09 35.23
N ILE A 311 27.15 -16.01 34.33
CA ILE A 311 25.77 -16.44 34.62
C ILE A 311 25.53 -17.76 33.88
N HIS A 312 25.27 -18.84 34.62
CA HIS A 312 24.98 -20.14 34.06
C HIS A 312 23.74 -20.09 33.16
N SER A 313 23.85 -20.70 31.97
CA SER A 313 22.98 -20.63 30.79
C SER A 313 21.52 -21.07 30.96
N ASN A 314 21.04 -21.39 32.16
CA ASN A 314 19.71 -21.94 32.36
C ASN A 314 18.62 -20.92 32.70
N THR A 315 18.91 -19.60 32.70
CA THR A 315 17.94 -18.61 33.22
C THR A 315 17.65 -17.43 32.30
N PHE A 316 18.30 -17.29 31.16
CA PHE A 316 18.05 -16.18 30.26
C PHE A 316 17.79 -16.63 28.82
N THR A 317 16.54 -16.87 28.53
CA THR A 317 16.01 -16.69 27.18
C THR A 317 15.53 -15.25 27.11
N ILE A 318 16.25 -14.39 26.39
CA ILE A 318 15.75 -13.05 26.05
C ILE A 318 14.64 -13.27 25.05
N CYS A 319 13.37 -13.17 25.49
CA CYS A 319 12.19 -13.14 24.64
C CYS A 319 11.99 -11.76 24.03
#